data_a004c9134f314f99fa4937104df18f8c
#
_entry.id   a004c9134f314f99fa4937104df18f8c
#
_cell.length_a   1.000
_cell.length_b   1.000
_cell.length_c   1.000
_cell.angle_alpha   90.00
_cell.angle_beta   90.00
_cell.angle_gamma   90.00
#
_symmetry.space_group_name_H-M   'P 1'
#
loop_
_entity.id
_entity.type
_entity.pdbx_description
1 polymer ?
#
loop_
_entity_poly.entity_id
_entity_poly.type
_entity_poly.pdbx_seq_one_letter_code
_entity_poly.pdbx_strand_id
1 'polypeptide(L)'
;MMYTGIDIVFIPRFNSWLNYSPAQLATIFASAEITQLTKLLSQESTRTSQPIATQFLASRFAAKEAFYKALSSACAEKKSSTPFTFRTIARHIEVTTDSRWGSPRLFLDTKNFTAASGITLPHISSTISISHEKEYTIAHVLLTVKE
;
A
#
# COMPACT_ATOMS: atom_id res chain seq x y z
N MET A 1 -14.84 -0.52 -16.65
CA MET A 1 -14.43 0.90 -16.54
C MET A 1 -13.10 0.99 -15.78
N MET A 2 -12.22 1.96 -16.11
CA MET A 2 -10.89 2.09 -15.51
C MET A 2 -10.76 3.38 -14.71
N TYR A 3 -10.07 3.28 -13.57
CA TYR A 3 -9.80 4.39 -12.66
C TYR A 3 -8.31 4.45 -12.37
N THR A 4 -7.79 5.63 -12.14
CA THR A 4 -6.38 5.82 -11.86
C THR A 4 -6.18 6.51 -10.52
N GLY A 5 -5.09 6.17 -9.85
CA GLY A 5 -4.63 6.83 -8.64
C GLY A 5 -3.13 7.00 -8.67
N ILE A 6 -2.68 8.12 -8.18
CA ILE A 6 -1.26 8.45 -8.07
C ILE A 6 -0.97 9.03 -6.69
N ASP A 7 0.17 8.67 -6.15
CA ASP A 7 0.68 9.24 -4.92
C ASP A 7 2.19 9.43 -4.99
N ILE A 8 2.68 10.50 -4.36
CA ILE A 8 4.10 10.80 -4.20
C ILE A 8 4.39 11.08 -2.75
N VAL A 9 5.41 10.48 -2.19
CA VAL A 9 5.80 10.67 -0.80
C VAL A 9 7.28 11.01 -0.66
N PHE A 10 7.60 11.81 0.35
CA PHE A 10 8.94 12.15 0.77
C PHE A 10 9.47 11.03 1.67
N ILE A 11 10.49 10.29 1.19
CA ILE A 11 11.00 9.08 1.85
C ILE A 11 11.50 9.36 3.27
N PRO A 12 12.26 10.44 3.56
CA PRO A 12 12.77 10.72 4.91
C PRO A 12 11.69 10.89 5.97
N ARG A 13 10.45 11.20 5.59
CA ARG A 13 9.31 11.26 6.52
C ARG A 13 9.11 9.94 7.27
N PHE A 14 9.49 8.83 6.69
CA PHE A 14 9.32 7.50 7.26
C PHE A 14 10.46 7.06 8.18
N ASN A 15 11.51 7.87 8.37
CA ASN A 15 12.61 7.55 9.27
C ASN A 15 12.11 7.30 10.72
N SER A 16 11.21 8.13 11.21
CA SER A 16 10.61 7.96 12.53
C SER A 16 9.74 6.72 12.67
N TRP A 17 9.19 6.22 11.56
CA TRP A 17 8.31 5.05 11.56
C TRP A 17 9.07 3.74 11.79
N LEU A 18 10.38 3.73 11.59
CA LEU A 18 11.23 2.59 11.94
C LEU A 18 11.23 2.28 13.45
N ASN A 19 10.85 3.27 14.27
CA ASN A 19 10.72 3.14 15.73
C ASN A 19 9.31 2.78 16.18
N TYR A 20 8.34 2.62 15.23
CA TYR A 20 6.98 2.25 15.58
C TYR A 20 6.93 0.80 16.03
N SER A 21 6.09 0.54 17.03
CA SER A 21 5.76 -0.83 17.42
C SER A 21 5.05 -1.58 16.31
N PRO A 22 5.09 -2.93 16.28
CA PRO A 22 4.31 -3.72 15.34
C PRO A 22 2.82 -3.36 15.33
N ALA A 23 2.24 -3.03 16.48
CA ALA A 23 0.84 -2.63 16.59
C ALA A 23 0.57 -1.28 15.90
N GLN A 24 1.49 -0.31 15.99
CA GLN A 24 1.38 0.96 15.30
C GLN A 24 1.50 0.77 13.78
N LEU A 25 2.45 -0.02 13.31
CA LEU A 25 2.62 -0.34 11.90
C LEU A 25 1.41 -1.10 11.34
N ALA A 26 0.81 -2.00 12.11
CA ALA A 26 -0.36 -2.78 11.70
C ALA A 26 -1.63 -1.94 11.49
N THR A 27 -1.62 -0.67 11.81
CA THR A 27 -2.73 0.25 11.44
C THR A 27 -2.74 0.59 9.96
N ILE A 28 -1.61 0.43 9.25
CA ILE A 28 -1.45 0.78 7.84
C ILE A 28 -0.91 -0.38 7.01
N PHE A 29 0.05 -1.15 7.57
CA PHE A 29 0.73 -2.21 6.84
C PHE A 29 0.14 -3.58 7.15
N ALA A 30 0.10 -4.44 6.13
CA ALA A 30 -0.29 -5.84 6.28
C ALA A 30 0.79 -6.61 7.07
N SER A 31 0.39 -7.72 7.71
CA SER A 31 1.30 -8.52 8.53
C SER A 31 2.53 -9.01 7.78
N ALA A 32 2.38 -9.42 6.52
CA ALA A 32 3.49 -9.84 5.67
C ALA A 32 4.49 -8.71 5.38
N GLU A 33 4.01 -7.47 5.21
CA GLU A 33 4.88 -6.29 5.03
C GLU A 33 5.66 -5.97 6.31
N ILE A 34 5.04 -6.10 7.48
CA ILE A 34 5.71 -5.91 8.78
C ILE A 34 6.78 -6.99 8.97
N THR A 35 6.50 -8.23 8.62
CA THR A 35 7.47 -9.33 8.66
C THR A 35 8.68 -9.05 7.76
N GLN A 36 8.45 -8.56 6.53
CA GLN A 36 9.51 -8.17 5.62
C GLN A 36 10.34 -7.01 6.16
N LEU A 37 9.71 -6.00 6.73
CA LEU A 37 10.40 -4.88 7.37
C LEU A 37 11.29 -5.36 8.52
N THR A 38 10.76 -6.20 9.40
CA THR A 38 11.53 -6.78 10.52
C THR A 38 12.74 -7.56 10.02
N LYS A 39 12.59 -8.33 8.94
CA LYS A 39 13.70 -9.05 8.30
C LYS A 39 14.75 -8.09 7.74
N LEU A 40 14.33 -7.03 7.05
CA LEU A 40 15.25 -6.00 6.57
C LEU A 40 16.04 -5.39 7.73
N LEU A 41 15.39 -5.00 8.81
CA LEU A 41 16.03 -4.41 9.97
C LEU A 41 16.96 -5.37 10.70
N SER A 42 16.67 -6.67 10.75
CA SER A 42 17.53 -7.67 11.40
C SER A 42 18.79 -8.03 10.61
N GLN A 43 18.77 -7.87 9.29
CA GLN A 43 19.94 -8.08 8.43
C GLN A 43 20.94 -6.91 8.49
N GLU A 44 20.61 -5.90 9.24
CA GLU A 44 21.25 -4.60 9.28
C GLU A 44 22.20 -4.43 10.45
N SER A 45 23.37 -5.00 10.33
CA SER A 45 24.52 -4.55 11.13
C SER A 45 25.27 -3.35 10.52
N THR A 46 24.78 -2.78 9.41
CA THR A 46 25.47 -1.71 8.68
C THR A 46 24.57 -0.50 8.40
N ARG A 47 25.17 0.71 8.42
CA ARG A 47 24.54 2.01 8.13
C ARG A 47 23.77 2.08 6.77
N THR A 48 23.94 1.12 5.91
CA THR A 48 23.36 1.10 4.54
C THR A 48 21.90 0.62 4.48
N SER A 49 21.42 0.05 5.51
CA SER A 49 20.14 -0.66 5.50
C SER A 49 18.95 0.15 6.04
N GLN A 50 19.18 1.18 6.87
CA GLN A 50 18.13 2.13 7.25
C GLN A 50 17.48 2.83 6.05
N PRO A 51 18.24 3.31 5.05
CA PRO A 51 17.66 3.87 3.82
C PRO A 51 16.76 2.88 3.08
N ILE A 52 17.10 1.58 3.06
CA ILE A 52 16.32 0.55 2.38
C ILE A 52 15.00 0.30 3.13
N ALA A 53 15.03 0.20 4.45
CA ALA A 53 13.83 0.02 5.27
C ALA A 53 12.89 1.23 5.18
N THR A 54 13.43 2.45 5.21
CA THR A 54 12.65 3.68 5.05
C THR A 54 12.00 3.74 3.67
N GLN A 55 12.74 3.42 2.61
CA GLN A 55 12.22 3.36 1.25
C GLN A 55 11.17 2.26 1.09
N PHE A 56 11.36 1.12 1.77
CA PHE A 56 10.37 0.04 1.82
C PHE A 56 9.04 0.54 2.36
N LEU A 57 9.03 1.21 3.51
CA LEU A 57 7.80 1.79 4.08
C LEU A 57 7.17 2.83 3.16
N ALA A 58 7.97 3.76 2.67
CA ALA A 58 7.51 4.85 1.81
C ALA A 58 6.86 4.33 0.52
N SER A 59 7.48 3.36 -0.15
CA SER A 59 6.95 2.80 -1.40
C SER A 59 5.64 2.05 -1.20
N ARG A 60 5.49 1.32 -0.10
CA ARG A 60 4.23 0.62 0.23
C ARG A 60 3.15 1.60 0.61
N PHE A 61 3.49 2.63 1.37
CA PHE A 61 2.55 3.68 1.71
C PHE A 61 2.01 4.39 0.46
N ALA A 62 2.90 4.85 -0.42
CA ALA A 62 2.52 5.49 -1.69
C ALA A 62 1.63 4.58 -2.55
N ALA A 63 1.96 3.28 -2.64
CA ALA A 63 1.18 2.31 -3.38
C ALA A 63 -0.25 2.16 -2.83
N LYS A 64 -0.40 2.11 -1.51
CA LYS A 64 -1.70 2.00 -0.84
C LYS A 64 -2.54 3.27 -1.00
N GLU A 65 -1.92 4.45 -0.89
CA GLU A 65 -2.59 5.74 -1.12
C GLU A 65 -3.05 5.87 -2.58
N ALA A 66 -2.20 5.51 -3.56
CA ALA A 66 -2.58 5.51 -4.96
C ALA A 66 -3.74 4.56 -5.24
N PHE A 67 -3.72 3.35 -4.66
CA PHE A 67 -4.82 2.39 -4.77
C PHE A 67 -6.11 2.93 -4.14
N TYR A 68 -6.02 3.49 -2.93
CA TYR A 68 -7.16 4.09 -2.25
C TYR A 68 -7.81 5.19 -3.09
N LYS A 69 -7.02 6.08 -3.71
CA LYS A 69 -7.51 7.15 -4.59
C LYS A 69 -8.27 6.59 -5.79
N ALA A 70 -7.71 5.58 -6.47
CA ALA A 70 -8.37 4.93 -7.59
C ALA A 70 -9.67 4.24 -7.18
N LEU A 71 -9.65 3.52 -6.06
CA LEU A 71 -10.82 2.79 -5.54
C LEU A 71 -11.92 3.75 -5.08
N SER A 72 -11.55 4.83 -4.39
CA SER A 72 -12.51 5.85 -3.94
C SER A 72 -13.22 6.50 -5.12
N SER A 73 -12.49 6.78 -6.21
CA SER A 73 -13.08 7.32 -7.44
C SER A 73 -14.08 6.33 -8.07
N ALA A 74 -13.71 5.04 -8.11
CA ALA A 74 -14.58 3.98 -8.63
C ALA A 74 -15.86 3.83 -7.79
N CYS A 75 -15.75 3.85 -6.48
CA CYS A 75 -16.88 3.73 -5.57
C CYS A 75 -17.80 4.96 -5.62
N ALA A 76 -17.23 6.15 -5.72
CA ALA A 76 -17.98 7.40 -5.83
C ALA A 76 -18.82 7.45 -7.11
N GLU A 77 -18.25 7.05 -8.24
CA GLU A 77 -18.96 7.04 -9.53
C GLU A 77 -20.11 6.02 -9.54
N LYS A 78 -19.86 4.83 -9.03
CA LYS A 78 -20.88 3.78 -8.99
C LYS A 78 -21.94 3.97 -7.90
N LYS A 79 -21.75 4.94 -6.98
CA LYS A 79 -22.61 5.14 -5.78
C LYS A 79 -22.83 3.84 -5.00
N SER A 80 -21.85 2.96 -5.03
CA SER A 80 -22.02 1.53 -4.70
C SER A 80 -21.59 1.16 -3.28
N SER A 81 -21.03 2.09 -2.52
CA SER A 81 -20.55 1.79 -1.17
C SER A 81 -20.62 2.99 -0.23
N THR A 82 -20.70 2.69 1.06
CA THR A 82 -20.51 3.68 2.12
C THR A 82 -19.10 4.27 2.03
N PRO A 83 -18.91 5.60 2.16
CA PRO A 83 -17.60 6.21 2.19
C PRO A 83 -16.69 5.61 3.27
N PHE A 84 -15.44 5.39 2.93
CA PHE A 84 -14.41 4.90 3.84
C PHE A 84 -13.13 5.72 3.71
N THR A 85 -12.29 5.65 4.73
CA THR A 85 -11.02 6.40 4.76
C THR A 85 -9.85 5.51 4.35
N PHE A 86 -8.73 6.14 4.00
CA PHE A 86 -7.48 5.42 3.78
C PHE A 86 -7.12 4.49 4.95
N ARG A 87 -7.23 4.99 6.19
CA ARG A 87 -6.92 4.20 7.39
C ARG A 87 -7.79 2.95 7.54
N THR A 88 -9.02 3.01 7.09
CA THR A 88 -9.96 1.87 7.17
C THR A 88 -9.49 0.71 6.27
N ILE A 89 -8.92 1.02 5.11
CA ILE A 89 -8.57 -0.01 4.11
C ILE A 89 -7.07 -0.34 4.05
N ALA A 90 -6.20 0.57 4.45
CA ALA A 90 -4.76 0.45 4.21
C ALA A 90 -4.13 -0.87 4.69
N ARG A 91 -4.49 -1.34 5.88
CA ARG A 91 -3.99 -2.60 6.46
C ARG A 91 -4.44 -3.85 5.70
N HIS A 92 -5.51 -3.74 4.91
CA HIS A 92 -6.05 -4.83 4.10
C HIS A 92 -5.47 -4.86 2.68
N ILE A 93 -4.64 -3.88 2.34
CA ILE A 93 -3.90 -3.82 1.09
C ILE A 93 -2.49 -4.34 1.36
N GLU A 94 -2.06 -5.34 0.62
CA GLU A 94 -0.69 -5.85 0.66
C GLU A 94 0.01 -5.53 -0.66
N VAL A 95 1.23 -4.99 -0.57
CA VAL A 95 2.10 -4.76 -1.72
C VAL A 95 3.16 -5.86 -1.73
N THR A 96 3.09 -6.71 -2.73
CA THR A 96 4.04 -7.80 -2.96
C THR A 96 4.93 -7.51 -4.15
N THR A 97 6.00 -8.28 -4.30
CA THR A 97 6.89 -8.23 -5.46
C THR A 97 6.91 -9.60 -6.11
N ASP A 98 6.64 -9.64 -7.42
CA ASP A 98 6.76 -10.87 -8.20
C ASP A 98 8.20 -11.36 -8.13
N SER A 99 8.40 -12.63 -7.73
CA SER A 99 9.73 -13.20 -7.50
C SER A 99 10.54 -13.38 -8.80
N ARG A 100 9.86 -13.51 -9.94
CA ARG A 100 10.50 -13.75 -11.24
C ARG A 100 10.87 -12.45 -11.96
N TRP A 101 9.97 -11.46 -11.92
CA TRP A 101 10.08 -10.24 -12.71
C TRP A 101 10.41 -9.00 -11.88
N GLY A 102 10.37 -9.10 -10.54
CA GLY A 102 10.58 -7.96 -9.64
C GLY A 102 9.47 -6.91 -9.69
N SER A 103 8.38 -7.18 -10.42
CA SER A 103 7.28 -6.23 -10.57
C SER A 103 6.42 -6.15 -9.31
N PRO A 104 6.00 -4.96 -8.88
CA PRO A 104 5.09 -4.82 -7.76
C PRO A 104 3.69 -5.30 -8.11
N ARG A 105 3.00 -5.86 -7.14
CA ARG A 105 1.59 -6.28 -7.22
C ARG A 105 0.85 -5.82 -5.98
N LEU A 106 -0.44 -5.53 -6.16
CA LEU A 106 -1.36 -5.21 -5.07
C LEU A 106 -2.34 -6.36 -4.87
N PHE A 107 -2.49 -6.74 -3.63
CA PHE A 107 -3.53 -7.65 -3.17
C PHE A 107 -4.42 -6.93 -2.16
N LEU A 108 -5.73 -6.98 -2.35
CA LEU A 108 -6.72 -6.47 -1.41
C LEU A 108 -7.45 -7.64 -0.75
N ASP A 109 -7.31 -7.77 0.56
CA ASP A 109 -8.09 -8.72 1.35
C ASP A 109 -9.52 -8.20 1.55
N THR A 110 -10.35 -8.39 0.53
CA THR A 110 -11.74 -7.94 0.51
C THR A 110 -12.57 -8.60 1.59
N LYS A 111 -12.29 -9.87 1.92
CA LYS A 111 -13.03 -10.62 2.93
C LYS A 111 -12.87 -10.01 4.32
N ASN A 112 -11.64 -9.81 4.75
CA ASN A 112 -11.36 -9.22 6.05
C ASN A 112 -11.71 -7.73 6.10
N PHE A 113 -11.54 -6.99 5.00
CA PHE A 113 -12.00 -5.61 4.92
C PHE A 113 -13.53 -5.52 5.11
N THR A 114 -14.30 -6.32 4.38
CA THR A 114 -15.77 -6.33 4.50
C THR A 114 -16.20 -6.77 5.90
N ALA A 115 -15.57 -7.80 6.48
CA ALA A 115 -15.88 -8.25 7.83
C ALA A 115 -15.60 -7.18 8.90
N ALA A 116 -14.53 -6.40 8.73
CA ALA A 116 -14.14 -5.36 9.69
C ALA A 116 -14.94 -4.05 9.53
N SER A 117 -15.33 -3.69 8.31
CA SER A 117 -15.94 -2.39 7.99
C SER A 117 -17.44 -2.46 7.70
N GLY A 118 -17.97 -3.63 7.38
CA GLY A 118 -19.33 -3.79 6.86
C GLY A 118 -19.50 -3.30 5.41
N ILE A 119 -18.42 -2.88 4.74
CA ILE A 119 -18.46 -2.29 3.40
C ILE A 119 -18.15 -3.36 2.35
N THR A 120 -19.05 -3.52 1.40
CA THR A 120 -18.83 -4.39 0.24
C THR A 120 -18.23 -3.58 -0.92
N LEU A 121 -17.14 -4.08 -1.47
CA LEU A 121 -16.46 -3.47 -2.60
C LEU A 121 -16.86 -4.14 -3.92
N PRO A 122 -16.81 -3.40 -5.04
CA PRO A 122 -17.00 -3.98 -6.36
C PRO A 122 -15.87 -4.99 -6.68
N HIS A 123 -16.13 -5.90 -7.62
CA HIS A 123 -15.09 -6.81 -8.11
C HIS A 123 -14.06 -6.02 -8.93
N ILE A 124 -12.81 -6.02 -8.48
CA ILE A 124 -11.75 -5.19 -9.05
C ILE A 124 -10.53 -6.03 -9.44
N SER A 125 -9.77 -5.50 -10.40
CA SER A 125 -8.38 -5.89 -10.67
C SER A 125 -7.51 -4.64 -10.77
N SER A 126 -6.24 -4.75 -10.42
CA SER A 126 -5.34 -3.60 -10.45
C SER A 126 -3.96 -3.95 -11.00
N THR A 127 -3.33 -2.96 -11.62
CA THR A 127 -1.90 -2.95 -11.93
C THR A 127 -1.25 -1.76 -11.25
N ILE A 128 0.03 -1.89 -10.92
CA ILE A 128 0.77 -0.86 -10.21
C ILE A 128 2.16 -0.70 -10.81
N SER A 129 2.63 0.54 -10.83
CA SER A 129 4.02 0.90 -11.07
C SER A 129 4.52 1.76 -9.91
N ILE A 130 5.76 1.49 -9.47
CA ILE A 130 6.42 2.25 -8.41
C ILE A 130 7.77 2.69 -8.93
N SER A 131 8.11 3.95 -8.71
CA SER A 131 9.43 4.51 -9.01
C SER A 131 9.90 5.36 -7.84
N HIS A 132 11.22 5.50 -7.72
CA HIS A 132 11.82 6.37 -6.72
C HIS A 132 13.04 7.06 -7.29
N GLU A 133 13.24 8.28 -6.84
CA GLU A 133 14.38 9.11 -7.21
C GLU A 133 14.78 9.93 -5.99
N LYS A 134 16.03 9.75 -5.53
CA LYS A 134 16.57 10.43 -4.35
C LYS A 134 15.67 10.29 -3.12
N GLU A 135 15.00 11.36 -2.72
CA GLU A 135 14.18 11.45 -1.50
C GLU A 135 12.69 11.24 -1.74
N TYR A 136 12.28 10.88 -2.97
CA TYR A 136 10.87 10.69 -3.31
C TYR A 136 10.60 9.31 -3.88
N THR A 137 9.43 8.78 -3.55
CA THR A 137 8.85 7.64 -4.24
C THR A 137 7.47 8.02 -4.76
N ILE A 138 7.15 7.51 -5.93
CA ILE A 138 5.86 7.71 -6.59
C ILE A 138 5.26 6.34 -6.91
N ALA A 139 3.96 6.20 -6.69
CA ALA A 139 3.19 5.04 -7.10
C ALA A 139 2.05 5.46 -8.02
N HIS A 140 1.82 4.69 -9.05
CA HIS A 140 0.69 4.84 -9.96
C HIS A 140 -0.08 3.53 -10.05
N VAL A 141 -1.38 3.59 -9.81
CA VAL A 141 -2.29 2.44 -9.86
C VAL A 141 -3.32 2.65 -10.95
N LEU A 142 -3.51 1.64 -11.77
CA LEU A 142 -4.64 1.52 -12.67
C LEU A 142 -5.56 0.43 -12.14
N LEU A 143 -6.82 0.79 -11.87
CA LEU A 143 -7.83 -0.08 -11.30
C LEU A 143 -8.95 -0.30 -12.31
N THR A 144 -9.30 -1.55 -12.56
CA THR A 144 -10.42 -1.93 -13.40
C THR A 144 -11.52 -2.51 -12.54
N VAL A 145 -12.72 -1.98 -12.66
CA VAL A 145 -13.94 -2.54 -12.05
C VAL A 145 -14.58 -3.46 -13.08
N LYS A 146 -14.81 -4.71 -12.68
CA LYS A 146 -15.53 -5.70 -13.48
C LYS A 146 -17.04 -5.52 -13.25
N GLU A 147 -17.78 -5.58 -14.33
CA GLU A 147 -19.24 -5.61 -14.31
C GLU A 147 -19.72 -7.00 -13.93
#